data_5ca9b62d6a009669fa2eec06f18fe1a7
#
_entry.id   5ca9b62d6a009669fa2eec06f18fe1a7
#
_cell.length_a   1.000
_cell.length_b   1.000
_cell.length_c   1.000
_cell.angle_alpha   90.00
_cell.angle_beta   90.00
_cell.angle_gamma   90.00
#
_symmetry.space_group_name_H-M   'P 1'
#
loop_
_entity.id
_entity.type
_entity.pdbx_description
1 polymer ?
#
loop_
_entity_poly.entity_id
_entity_poly.type
_entity_poly.pdbx_seq_one_letter_code
_entity_poly.pdbx_strand_id
1 'polypeptide(L)'
;MARRIIIIGAGQAGWRCAETLRELDSAAEIMIFGAEAHLPYDRPPLSKAVLLGKDPGTALFVRPVEFYADQRIALYLDEAVTRVAPVEKRVETAKGRSLTYDALVFATGAKARHLVMPGADDPRVMLLRNLDDALALRARLVEKPRLAVIGGGLIGLEVAASAQQLGCAVNVLEAGERLMARGLPASISARMAALHQQHGVRLHLGARLDRIESNAQELTLYLADECLAVDLVLVGIGAAPETTLAEAAGLAVADGIITDRAGRTSQPDIYAAGEVARF
;
A
#
# COMPACT_ATOMS: atom_id res chain seq x y z
N MET A 1 36.00 -10.84 -0.81
CA MET A 1 34.75 -11.36 -1.38
C MET A 1 33.80 -10.18 -1.58
N ALA A 2 32.94 -10.21 -2.61
CA ALA A 2 31.91 -9.20 -2.79
C ALA A 2 30.93 -9.26 -1.61
N ARG A 3 30.48 -8.09 -1.12
CA ARG A 3 29.48 -8.02 -0.06
C ARG A 3 28.10 -8.41 -0.64
N ARG A 4 27.42 -9.32 0.03
CA ARG A 4 26.05 -9.71 -0.33
C ARG A 4 25.06 -8.86 0.44
N ILE A 5 24.26 -8.08 -0.31
CA ILE A 5 23.24 -7.20 0.25
C ILE A 5 21.87 -7.71 -0.21
N ILE A 6 21.01 -8.02 0.75
CA ILE A 6 19.63 -8.44 0.49
C ILE A 6 18.68 -7.31 0.86
N ILE A 7 17.73 -7.02 -0.02
CA ILE A 7 16.69 -6.01 0.15
C ILE A 7 15.33 -6.72 0.15
N ILE A 8 14.58 -6.57 1.24
CA ILE A 8 13.24 -7.14 1.39
C ILE A 8 12.21 -6.08 1.03
N GLY A 9 11.56 -6.24 -0.11
CA GLY A 9 10.58 -5.32 -0.68
C GLY A 9 11.06 -4.67 -1.96
N ALA A 10 10.32 -4.88 -3.05
CA ALA A 10 10.58 -4.33 -4.38
C ALA A 10 9.81 -3.01 -4.64
N GLY A 11 9.33 -2.34 -3.59
CA GLY A 11 8.70 -1.02 -3.69
C GLY A 11 9.72 0.12 -3.92
N GLN A 12 9.25 1.36 -3.87
CA GLN A 12 10.06 2.55 -4.17
C GLN A 12 11.35 2.64 -3.35
N ALA A 13 11.29 2.34 -2.05
CA ALA A 13 12.48 2.37 -1.19
C ALA A 13 13.49 1.27 -1.57
N GLY A 14 13.00 0.06 -1.89
CA GLY A 14 13.86 -1.08 -2.21
C GLY A 14 14.63 -0.91 -3.51
N TRP A 15 13.96 -0.53 -4.60
CA TRP A 15 14.65 -0.36 -5.88
C TRP A 15 15.60 0.84 -5.87
N ARG A 16 15.23 1.96 -5.21
CA ARG A 16 16.12 3.10 -5.02
C ARG A 16 17.35 2.76 -4.21
N CYS A 17 17.17 1.97 -3.14
CA CYS A 17 18.28 1.47 -2.34
C CYS A 17 19.23 0.62 -3.20
N ALA A 18 18.72 -0.29 -4.01
CA ALA A 18 19.55 -1.12 -4.89
C ALA A 18 20.30 -0.33 -5.94
N GLU A 19 19.65 0.65 -6.59
CA GLU A 19 20.25 1.54 -7.59
C GLU A 19 21.41 2.32 -6.95
N THR A 20 21.16 2.98 -5.82
CA THR A 20 22.19 3.75 -5.10
C THR A 20 23.34 2.89 -4.60
N LEU A 21 23.04 1.70 -4.06
CA LEU A 21 24.07 0.76 -3.62
C LEU A 21 24.97 0.33 -4.78
N ARG A 22 24.41 0.12 -5.98
CA ARG A 22 25.18 -0.23 -7.17
C ARG A 22 26.10 0.91 -7.64
N GLU A 23 25.63 2.16 -7.53
CA GLU A 23 26.45 3.35 -7.82
C GLU A 23 27.65 3.47 -6.86
N LEU A 24 27.43 3.16 -5.56
CA LEU A 24 28.44 3.28 -4.53
C LEU A 24 29.38 2.08 -4.45
N ASP A 25 28.93 0.88 -4.78
CA ASP A 25 29.71 -0.37 -4.74
C ASP A 25 29.42 -1.21 -6.00
N SER A 26 30.28 -1.07 -6.97
CA SER A 26 30.17 -1.80 -8.24
C SER A 26 30.39 -3.32 -8.10
N ALA A 27 31.00 -3.77 -6.99
CA ALA A 27 31.34 -5.17 -6.75
C ALA A 27 30.29 -5.91 -5.89
N ALA A 28 29.40 -5.18 -5.20
CA ALA A 28 28.39 -5.78 -4.33
C ALA A 28 27.49 -6.77 -5.09
N GLU A 29 27.12 -7.87 -4.44
CA GLU A 29 26.04 -8.77 -4.85
C GLU A 29 24.72 -8.23 -4.27
N ILE A 30 23.87 -7.65 -5.11
CA ILE A 30 22.62 -7.01 -4.69
C ILE A 30 21.43 -7.86 -5.12
N MET A 31 20.57 -8.22 -4.16
CA MET A 31 19.36 -9.01 -4.38
C MET A 31 18.15 -8.27 -3.83
N ILE A 32 17.08 -8.17 -4.61
CA ILE A 32 15.78 -7.63 -4.18
C ILE A 32 14.76 -8.76 -4.19
N PHE A 33 14.02 -8.92 -3.09
CA PHE A 33 12.90 -9.85 -2.98
C PHE A 33 11.60 -9.07 -2.88
N GLY A 34 10.67 -9.29 -3.82
CA GLY A 34 9.35 -8.69 -3.88
C GLY A 34 8.25 -9.74 -3.75
N ALA A 35 7.26 -9.48 -2.90
CA ALA A 35 6.09 -10.35 -2.75
C ALA A 35 5.10 -10.20 -3.93
N GLU A 36 5.12 -9.08 -4.63
CA GLU A 36 4.30 -8.82 -5.81
C GLU A 36 4.99 -9.41 -7.07
N ALA A 37 4.19 -9.81 -8.06
CA ALA A 37 4.69 -10.35 -9.34
C ALA A 37 5.13 -9.26 -10.33
N HIS A 38 4.94 -8.00 -9.96
CA HIS A 38 5.21 -6.84 -10.81
C HIS A 38 6.61 -6.28 -10.59
N LEU A 39 7.22 -5.75 -11.68
CA LEU A 39 8.43 -4.94 -11.56
C LEU A 39 8.17 -3.76 -10.59
N PRO A 40 9.21 -3.22 -9.94
CA PRO A 40 9.07 -2.01 -9.13
C PRO A 40 8.36 -0.90 -9.89
N TYR A 41 7.35 -0.29 -9.29
CA TYR A 41 6.47 0.70 -9.92
C TYR A 41 6.08 1.84 -8.99
N ASP A 42 5.63 2.94 -9.58
CA ASP A 42 5.09 4.10 -8.86
C ASP A 42 3.65 3.87 -8.42
N ARG A 43 3.38 4.01 -7.12
CA ARG A 43 2.04 3.78 -6.53
C ARG A 43 1.05 4.94 -6.69
N PRO A 44 1.45 6.23 -6.73
CA PRO A 44 0.49 7.33 -6.80
C PRO A 44 -0.50 7.29 -7.97
N PRO A 45 -0.19 6.72 -9.16
CA PRO A 45 -1.17 6.59 -10.23
C PRO A 45 -2.25 5.54 -10.01
N LEU A 46 -2.09 4.62 -9.05
CA LEU A 46 -3.03 3.52 -8.80
C LEU A 46 -4.46 3.99 -8.55
N SER A 47 -4.64 5.05 -7.75
CA SER A 47 -5.93 5.68 -7.46
C SER A 47 -6.45 6.61 -8.54
N LYS A 48 -5.67 6.88 -9.58
CA LYS A 48 -5.91 7.86 -10.64
C LYS A 48 -5.89 7.26 -12.04
N ALA A 49 -4.74 7.32 -12.71
CA ALA A 49 -4.60 6.93 -14.12
C ALA A 49 -4.96 5.45 -14.36
N VAL A 50 -4.61 4.56 -13.42
CA VAL A 50 -4.95 3.13 -13.52
C VAL A 50 -6.46 2.93 -13.39
N LEU A 51 -7.11 3.50 -12.38
CA LEU A 51 -8.56 3.39 -12.24
C LEU A 51 -9.32 3.97 -13.42
N LEU A 52 -8.85 5.10 -13.96
CA LEU A 52 -9.45 5.73 -15.15
C LEU A 52 -9.17 4.97 -16.46
N GLY A 53 -8.34 3.94 -16.44
CA GLY A 53 -7.96 3.19 -17.63
C GLY A 53 -7.06 3.95 -18.60
N LYS A 54 -6.44 5.03 -18.14
CA LYS A 54 -5.48 5.81 -18.93
C LYS A 54 -4.09 5.18 -18.93
N ASP A 55 -3.85 4.27 -18.00
CA ASP A 55 -2.62 3.51 -17.85
C ASP A 55 -2.96 2.05 -17.52
N PRO A 56 -2.44 1.07 -18.30
CA PRO A 56 -2.65 -0.35 -18.02
C PRO A 56 -1.85 -0.87 -16.82
N GLY A 57 -1.05 -0.02 -16.17
CA GLY A 57 -0.17 -0.37 -15.07
C GLY A 57 1.28 -0.66 -15.49
N THR A 58 1.54 -0.96 -16.76
CA THR A 58 2.90 -1.25 -17.24
C THR A 58 3.76 0.01 -17.43
N ALA A 59 3.14 1.15 -17.73
CA ALA A 59 3.84 2.44 -17.81
C ALA A 59 4.27 2.98 -16.44
N LEU A 60 3.81 2.36 -15.36
CA LEU A 60 4.21 2.72 -13.99
C LEU A 60 5.56 2.16 -13.60
N PHE A 61 6.09 1.18 -14.32
CA PHE A 61 7.36 0.53 -13.99
C PHE A 61 8.50 1.54 -14.02
N VAL A 62 9.23 1.64 -12.92
CA VAL A 62 10.28 2.65 -12.74
C VAL A 62 11.51 2.39 -13.61
N ARG A 63 11.75 1.13 -13.96
CA ARG A 63 12.82 0.68 -14.86
C ARG A 63 12.34 -0.54 -15.65
N PRO A 64 12.80 -0.71 -16.89
CA PRO A 64 12.56 -1.94 -17.65
C PRO A 64 13.33 -3.12 -17.03
N VAL A 65 12.92 -4.35 -17.33
CA VAL A 65 13.53 -5.54 -16.72
C VAL A 65 15.02 -5.67 -17.04
N GLU A 66 15.45 -5.25 -18.23
CA GLU A 66 16.84 -5.28 -18.71
C GLU A 66 17.76 -4.43 -17.83
N PHE A 67 17.25 -3.34 -17.27
CA PHE A 67 18.01 -2.47 -16.37
C PHE A 67 18.59 -3.23 -15.18
N TYR A 68 17.80 -4.11 -14.56
CA TYR A 68 18.24 -4.88 -13.39
C TYR A 68 19.36 -5.83 -13.75
N ALA A 69 19.30 -6.49 -14.92
CA ALA A 69 20.33 -7.37 -15.43
C ALA A 69 21.61 -6.58 -15.76
N ASP A 70 21.50 -5.46 -16.46
CA ASP A 70 22.62 -4.58 -16.83
C ASP A 70 23.34 -4.02 -15.61
N GLN A 71 22.57 -3.69 -14.58
CA GLN A 71 23.08 -3.23 -13.28
C GLN A 71 23.51 -4.39 -12.35
N ARG A 72 23.42 -5.63 -12.79
CA ARG A 72 23.74 -6.82 -11.97
C ARG A 72 23.01 -6.80 -10.62
N ILE A 73 21.72 -6.43 -10.63
CA ILE A 73 20.81 -6.49 -9.51
C ILE A 73 19.90 -7.70 -9.70
N ALA A 74 20.03 -8.71 -8.85
CA ALA A 74 19.15 -9.89 -8.90
C ALA A 74 17.78 -9.53 -8.34
N LEU A 75 16.75 -9.53 -9.19
CA LEU A 75 15.38 -9.22 -8.82
C LEU A 75 14.52 -10.48 -8.78
N TYR A 76 14.01 -10.83 -7.59
CA TYR A 76 13.13 -11.96 -7.35
C TYR A 76 11.72 -11.45 -7.06
N LEU A 77 10.82 -11.57 -8.02
CA LEU A 77 9.42 -11.19 -7.92
C LEU A 77 8.54 -12.40 -7.58
N ASP A 78 7.33 -12.15 -7.04
CA ASP A 78 6.45 -13.20 -6.55
C ASP A 78 7.18 -14.14 -5.57
N GLU A 79 8.12 -13.59 -4.79
CA GLU A 79 8.93 -14.33 -3.84
C GLU A 79 9.13 -13.56 -2.55
N ALA A 80 8.22 -13.74 -1.61
CA ALA A 80 8.30 -13.10 -0.29
C ALA A 80 9.40 -13.74 0.56
N VAL A 81 10.14 -12.91 1.32
CA VAL A 81 10.94 -13.39 2.44
C VAL A 81 10.00 -13.71 3.59
N THR A 82 10.09 -14.93 4.12
CA THR A 82 9.19 -15.44 5.17
C THR A 82 9.87 -15.54 6.53
N ARG A 83 11.20 -15.57 6.56
CA ARG A 83 11.97 -15.62 7.81
C ARG A 83 13.30 -14.86 7.69
N VAL A 84 13.65 -14.17 8.74
CA VAL A 84 14.97 -13.57 8.94
C VAL A 84 15.56 -14.13 10.23
N ALA A 85 16.79 -14.65 10.15
CA ALA A 85 17.57 -15.16 11.29
C ALA A 85 18.82 -14.26 11.46
N PRO A 86 18.77 -13.22 12.32
CA PRO A 86 19.85 -12.23 12.45
C PRO A 86 21.17 -12.82 12.90
N VAL A 87 21.15 -13.78 13.84
CA VAL A 87 22.37 -14.42 14.39
C VAL A 87 23.13 -15.19 13.31
N GLU A 88 22.41 -15.93 12.47
CA GLU A 88 22.97 -16.70 11.35
C GLU A 88 23.19 -15.84 10.11
N LYS A 89 22.79 -14.56 10.13
CA LYS A 89 22.76 -13.66 8.98
C LYS A 89 22.10 -14.31 7.75
N ARG A 90 20.90 -14.85 7.93
CA ARG A 90 20.20 -15.67 6.94
C ARG A 90 18.77 -15.21 6.72
N VAL A 91 18.33 -15.31 5.48
CA VAL A 91 16.91 -15.16 5.10
C VAL A 91 16.38 -16.43 4.45
N GLU A 92 15.09 -16.69 4.61
CA GLU A 92 14.38 -17.77 3.95
C GLU A 92 13.19 -17.18 3.17
N THR A 93 12.89 -17.74 1.99
CA THR A 93 11.81 -17.25 1.13
C THR A 93 10.67 -18.25 1.00
N ALA A 94 9.52 -17.79 0.56
CA ALA A 94 8.35 -18.64 0.31
C ALA A 94 8.60 -19.72 -0.75
N LYS A 95 9.59 -19.53 -1.64
CA LYS A 95 9.99 -20.52 -2.65
C LYS A 95 11.13 -21.47 -2.17
N GLY A 96 11.43 -21.45 -0.86
CA GLY A 96 12.38 -22.37 -0.23
C GLY A 96 13.86 -22.00 -0.41
N ARG A 97 14.17 -20.78 -0.86
CA ARG A 97 15.57 -20.30 -0.86
C ARG A 97 16.00 -20.00 0.57
N SER A 98 17.25 -20.32 0.85
CA SER A 98 17.92 -19.98 2.10
C SER A 98 19.27 -19.33 1.78
N LEU A 99 19.42 -18.04 2.08
CA LEU A 99 20.52 -17.20 1.64
C LEU A 99 21.15 -16.47 2.83
N THR A 100 22.47 -16.41 2.87
CA THR A 100 23.21 -15.57 3.82
C THR A 100 23.39 -14.16 3.28
N TYR A 101 23.54 -13.18 4.17
CA TYR A 101 23.81 -11.78 3.80
C TYR A 101 24.96 -11.19 4.64
N ASP A 102 25.63 -10.19 4.10
CA ASP A 102 26.54 -9.30 4.83
C ASP A 102 25.79 -8.06 5.34
N ALA A 103 24.75 -7.63 4.60
CA ALA A 103 23.83 -6.58 5.03
C ALA A 103 22.40 -6.89 4.54
N LEU A 104 21.41 -6.52 5.36
CA LEU A 104 20.00 -6.70 5.08
C LEU A 104 19.27 -5.36 5.17
N VAL A 105 18.37 -5.09 4.22
CA VAL A 105 17.54 -3.87 4.23
C VAL A 105 16.07 -4.26 4.22
N PHE A 106 15.33 -3.85 5.25
CA PHE A 106 13.87 -3.89 5.24
C PHE A 106 13.33 -2.69 4.47
N ALA A 107 12.65 -2.94 3.37
CA ALA A 107 11.93 -1.97 2.54
C ALA A 107 10.49 -2.45 2.27
N THR A 108 9.91 -3.10 3.28
CA THR A 108 8.60 -3.78 3.21
C THR A 108 7.42 -2.82 3.11
N GLY A 109 7.65 -1.53 3.36
CA GLY A 109 6.63 -0.49 3.24
C GLY A 109 5.51 -0.65 4.26
N ALA A 110 4.26 -0.52 3.80
CA ALA A 110 3.07 -0.60 4.64
C ALA A 110 1.97 -1.41 3.94
N LYS A 111 1.03 -1.93 4.72
CA LYS A 111 -0.20 -2.57 4.25
C LYS A 111 -1.42 -1.70 4.54
N ALA A 112 -2.44 -1.77 3.70
CA ALA A 112 -3.71 -1.09 3.96
C ALA A 112 -4.35 -1.63 5.25
N ARG A 113 -4.97 -0.74 6.03
CA ARG A 113 -5.74 -1.14 7.21
C ARG A 113 -7.05 -1.75 6.78
N HIS A 114 -7.39 -2.90 7.36
CA HIS A 114 -8.67 -3.56 7.19
C HIS A 114 -9.70 -3.02 8.19
N LEU A 115 -10.97 -3.10 7.81
CA LEU A 115 -12.05 -2.95 8.78
C LEU A 115 -12.13 -4.21 9.66
N VAL A 116 -12.37 -3.98 10.96
CA VAL A 116 -12.58 -5.07 11.93
C VAL A 116 -14.02 -4.95 12.43
N MET A 117 -14.96 -5.48 11.64
CA MET A 117 -16.39 -5.46 11.97
C MET A 117 -17.14 -6.54 11.18
N PRO A 118 -18.37 -6.91 11.58
CA PRO A 118 -19.20 -7.85 10.84
C PRO A 118 -19.39 -7.43 9.39
N GLY A 119 -19.20 -8.35 8.44
CA GLY A 119 -19.38 -8.16 7.01
C GLY A 119 -18.21 -7.49 6.29
N ALA A 120 -17.11 -7.17 6.98
CA ALA A 120 -15.93 -6.55 6.36
C ALA A 120 -15.12 -7.52 5.47
N ASP A 121 -15.39 -8.80 5.53
CA ASP A 121 -14.75 -9.88 4.77
C ASP A 121 -15.49 -10.24 3.46
N ASP A 122 -16.61 -9.56 3.15
CA ASP A 122 -17.30 -9.72 1.86
C ASP A 122 -16.37 -9.31 0.71
N PRO A 123 -16.27 -10.09 -0.40
CA PRO A 123 -15.37 -9.81 -1.52
C PRO A 123 -15.65 -8.49 -2.25
N ARG A 124 -16.78 -7.85 -2.00
CA ARG A 124 -17.14 -6.51 -2.48
C ARG A 124 -16.60 -5.39 -1.58
N VAL A 125 -16.01 -5.73 -0.43
CA VAL A 125 -15.30 -4.79 0.46
C VAL A 125 -13.82 -4.85 0.08
N MET A 126 -13.37 -3.87 -0.70
CA MET A 126 -12.07 -3.86 -1.35
C MET A 126 -11.10 -2.89 -0.67
N LEU A 127 -9.82 -3.13 -0.87
CA LEU A 127 -8.71 -2.25 -0.49
C LEU A 127 -8.05 -1.71 -1.75
N LEU A 128 -7.18 -0.70 -1.58
CA LEU A 128 -6.30 -0.23 -2.64
C LEU A 128 -4.90 0.03 -2.08
N ARG A 129 -3.97 -0.88 -2.37
CA ARG A 129 -2.58 -0.73 -1.96
C ARG A 129 -1.58 -1.03 -3.09
N ASN A 130 -1.85 -2.03 -3.90
CA ASN A 130 -0.98 -2.53 -4.96
C ASN A 130 -1.64 -2.46 -6.34
N LEU A 131 -0.90 -2.86 -7.38
CA LEU A 131 -1.39 -2.82 -8.76
C LEU A 131 -2.54 -3.80 -8.99
N ASP A 132 -2.50 -4.99 -8.40
CA ASP A 132 -3.57 -5.99 -8.54
C ASP A 132 -4.86 -5.48 -7.90
N ASP A 133 -4.79 -4.83 -6.73
CA ASP A 133 -5.94 -4.17 -6.11
C ASP A 133 -6.54 -3.11 -7.04
N ALA A 134 -5.69 -2.29 -7.67
CA ALA A 134 -6.14 -1.23 -8.57
C ALA A 134 -6.83 -1.78 -9.82
N LEU A 135 -6.28 -2.84 -10.41
CA LEU A 135 -6.85 -3.50 -11.58
C LEU A 135 -8.18 -4.19 -11.24
N ALA A 136 -8.25 -4.89 -10.10
CA ALA A 136 -9.47 -5.52 -9.62
C ALA A 136 -10.56 -4.48 -9.30
N LEU A 137 -10.19 -3.39 -8.61
CA LEU A 137 -11.11 -2.29 -8.32
C LEU A 137 -11.62 -1.63 -9.61
N ARG A 138 -10.73 -1.35 -10.56
CA ARG A 138 -11.10 -0.79 -11.85
C ARG A 138 -12.12 -1.67 -12.59
N ALA A 139 -11.91 -2.99 -12.61
CA ALA A 139 -12.83 -3.93 -13.25
C ALA A 139 -14.26 -3.80 -12.71
N ARG A 140 -14.41 -3.50 -11.41
CA ARG A 140 -15.71 -3.26 -10.79
C ARG A 140 -16.26 -1.85 -11.08
N LEU A 141 -15.39 -0.83 -11.08
CA LEU A 141 -15.82 0.56 -11.28
C LEU A 141 -16.36 0.85 -12.68
N VAL A 142 -15.91 0.13 -13.71
CA VAL A 142 -16.42 0.30 -15.09
C VAL A 142 -17.89 -0.13 -15.25
N GLU A 143 -18.41 -0.95 -14.33
CA GLU A 143 -19.81 -1.35 -14.24
C GLU A 143 -20.69 -0.22 -13.64
N LYS A 144 -20.08 0.89 -13.21
CA LYS A 144 -20.73 2.06 -12.59
C LYS A 144 -21.56 1.73 -11.34
N PRO A 145 -20.98 1.01 -10.37
CA PRO A 145 -21.69 0.63 -9.14
C PRO A 145 -22.02 1.86 -8.27
N ARG A 146 -22.96 1.66 -7.35
CA ARG A 146 -23.08 2.52 -6.16
C ARG A 146 -21.89 2.20 -5.25
N LEU A 147 -20.97 3.14 -5.12
CA LEU A 147 -19.74 2.99 -4.34
C LEU A 147 -19.83 3.70 -3.00
N ALA A 148 -19.49 3.01 -1.92
CA ALA A 148 -19.12 3.65 -0.65
C ALA A 148 -17.60 3.63 -0.48
N VAL A 149 -17.02 4.78 -0.18
CA VAL A 149 -15.62 4.94 0.21
C VAL A 149 -15.59 5.20 1.72
N ILE A 150 -14.99 4.28 2.48
CA ILE A 150 -14.84 4.42 3.93
C ILE A 150 -13.48 5.06 4.21
N GLY A 151 -13.51 6.31 4.69
CA GLY A 151 -12.35 7.16 4.97
C GLY A 151 -12.22 8.32 4.00
N GLY A 152 -12.32 9.54 4.52
CA GLY A 152 -12.12 10.81 3.80
C GLY A 152 -10.68 11.29 3.77
N GLY A 153 -9.70 10.35 3.73
CA GLY A 153 -8.28 10.61 3.53
C GLY A 153 -7.91 10.76 2.05
N LEU A 154 -6.61 10.99 1.77
CA LEU A 154 -6.11 11.29 0.41
C LEU A 154 -6.53 10.20 -0.60
N ILE A 155 -6.22 8.94 -0.33
CA ILE A 155 -6.52 7.83 -1.26
C ILE A 155 -8.03 7.66 -1.46
N GLY A 156 -8.81 7.72 -0.38
CA GLY A 156 -10.27 7.62 -0.47
C GLY A 156 -10.87 8.70 -1.36
N LEU A 157 -10.42 9.94 -1.22
CA LEU A 157 -10.87 11.07 -2.03
C LEU A 157 -10.42 10.97 -3.50
N GLU A 158 -9.19 10.52 -3.76
CA GLU A 158 -8.71 10.27 -5.11
C GLU A 158 -9.52 9.17 -5.82
N VAL A 159 -9.85 8.08 -5.12
CA VAL A 159 -10.72 7.03 -5.66
C VAL A 159 -12.14 7.54 -5.86
N ALA A 160 -12.68 8.30 -4.91
CA ALA A 160 -14.00 8.90 -5.04
C ALA A 160 -14.10 9.80 -6.31
N ALA A 161 -13.07 10.61 -6.56
CA ALA A 161 -13.00 11.45 -7.76
C ALA A 161 -12.88 10.61 -9.04
N SER A 162 -12.04 9.57 -9.04
CA SER A 162 -11.87 8.69 -10.21
C SER A 162 -13.15 7.89 -10.51
N ALA A 163 -13.80 7.34 -9.47
CA ALA A 163 -15.06 6.62 -9.61
C ALA A 163 -16.19 7.52 -10.12
N GLN A 164 -16.27 8.75 -9.62
CA GLN A 164 -17.24 9.74 -10.08
C GLN A 164 -17.04 10.07 -11.56
N GLN A 165 -15.78 10.25 -12.02
CA GLN A 165 -15.46 10.46 -13.43
C GLN A 165 -15.86 9.27 -14.33
N LEU A 166 -15.85 8.05 -13.79
CA LEU A 166 -16.33 6.85 -14.48
C LEU A 166 -17.86 6.74 -14.49
N GLY A 167 -18.57 7.62 -13.77
CA GLY A 167 -20.02 7.68 -13.71
C GLY A 167 -20.63 6.83 -12.58
N CYS A 168 -19.85 6.46 -11.57
CA CYS A 168 -20.37 5.80 -10.36
C CYS A 168 -21.16 6.78 -9.49
N ALA A 169 -22.15 6.27 -8.74
CA ALA A 169 -22.76 6.99 -7.64
C ALA A 169 -21.90 6.82 -6.39
N VAL A 170 -21.24 7.90 -5.93
CA VAL A 170 -20.21 7.81 -4.89
C VAL A 170 -20.68 8.44 -3.59
N ASN A 171 -20.53 7.68 -2.50
CA ASN A 171 -20.66 8.14 -1.12
C ASN A 171 -19.31 8.02 -0.42
N VAL A 172 -18.89 9.05 0.29
CA VAL A 172 -17.68 9.02 1.14
C VAL A 172 -18.13 9.11 2.60
N LEU A 173 -17.77 8.11 3.38
CA LEU A 173 -18.04 8.02 4.81
C LEU A 173 -16.76 8.36 5.57
N GLU A 174 -16.78 9.47 6.32
CA GLU A 174 -15.65 9.90 7.15
C GLU A 174 -16.10 9.97 8.62
N ALA A 175 -15.42 9.24 9.49
CA ALA A 175 -15.73 9.21 10.92
C ALA A 175 -15.49 10.54 11.63
N GLY A 176 -14.55 11.34 11.11
CA GLY A 176 -14.26 12.67 11.60
C GLY A 176 -15.24 13.73 11.06
N GLU A 177 -15.25 14.89 11.70
CA GLU A 177 -16.10 16.02 11.32
C GLU A 177 -15.66 16.70 10.02
N ARG A 178 -14.49 16.38 9.46
CA ARG A 178 -13.95 16.95 8.23
C ARG A 178 -13.00 16.02 7.50
N LEU A 179 -12.94 16.20 6.19
CA LEU A 179 -12.01 15.47 5.32
C LEU A 179 -10.55 15.79 5.66
N MET A 180 -9.66 14.80 5.49
CA MET A 180 -8.21 14.94 5.65
C MET A 180 -7.77 15.64 6.95
N ALA A 181 -8.49 15.40 8.05
CA ALA A 181 -8.32 16.09 9.33
C ALA A 181 -6.88 16.05 9.88
N ARG A 182 -6.11 15.01 9.57
CA ARG A 182 -4.73 14.81 10.04
C ARG A 182 -3.69 15.62 9.26
N GLY A 183 -3.99 16.00 8.03
CA GLY A 183 -2.99 16.58 7.11
C GLY A 183 -3.31 17.99 6.62
N LEU A 184 -4.55 18.48 6.77
CA LEU A 184 -4.97 19.76 6.21
C LEU A 184 -5.63 20.66 7.24
N PRO A 185 -5.44 22.00 7.13
CA PRO A 185 -6.23 22.98 7.89
C PRO A 185 -7.72 22.91 7.56
N ALA A 186 -8.58 23.33 8.48
CA ALA A 186 -10.05 23.25 8.32
C ALA A 186 -10.57 23.98 7.07
N SER A 187 -9.99 25.14 6.73
CA SER A 187 -10.37 25.90 5.53
C SER A 187 -10.10 25.15 4.23
N ILE A 188 -9.00 24.40 4.16
CA ILE A 188 -8.68 23.56 2.99
C ILE A 188 -9.58 22.31 2.96
N SER A 189 -9.82 21.69 4.11
CA SER A 189 -10.79 20.58 4.22
C SER A 189 -12.18 20.97 3.71
N ALA A 190 -12.68 22.15 4.10
CA ALA A 190 -13.98 22.66 3.67
C ALA A 190 -14.02 22.89 2.15
N ARG A 191 -12.94 23.44 1.56
CA ARG A 191 -12.84 23.62 0.12
C ARG A 191 -12.81 22.29 -0.63
N MET A 192 -12.09 21.29 -0.13
CA MET A 192 -12.06 19.95 -0.70
C MET A 192 -13.45 19.29 -0.64
N ALA A 193 -14.15 19.42 0.49
CA ALA A 193 -15.50 18.92 0.63
C ALA A 193 -16.45 19.56 -0.41
N ALA A 194 -16.45 20.88 -0.52
CA ALA A 194 -17.25 21.59 -1.50
C ALA A 194 -16.93 21.14 -2.94
N LEU A 195 -15.66 20.95 -3.28
CA LEU A 195 -15.25 20.50 -4.61
C LEU A 195 -15.81 19.10 -4.92
N HIS A 196 -15.67 18.14 -4.02
CA HIS A 196 -16.23 16.80 -4.21
C HIS A 196 -17.74 16.80 -4.34
N GLN A 197 -18.44 17.59 -3.50
CA GLN A 197 -19.90 17.74 -3.57
C GLN A 197 -20.36 18.39 -4.88
N GLN A 198 -19.66 19.40 -5.38
CA GLN A 198 -19.93 20.03 -6.69
C GLN A 198 -19.83 19.05 -7.86
N HIS A 199 -18.98 18.02 -7.73
CA HIS A 199 -18.84 16.93 -8.69
C HIS A 199 -19.75 15.72 -8.41
N GLY A 200 -20.74 15.85 -7.51
CA GLY A 200 -21.75 14.83 -7.27
C GLY A 200 -21.37 13.75 -6.26
N VAL A 201 -20.26 13.89 -5.56
CA VAL A 201 -19.90 12.98 -4.45
C VAL A 201 -20.74 13.36 -3.23
N ARG A 202 -21.39 12.37 -2.60
CA ARG A 202 -22.10 12.56 -1.33
C ARG A 202 -21.12 12.33 -0.18
N LEU A 203 -21.08 13.27 0.75
CA LEU A 203 -20.20 13.22 1.93
C LEU A 203 -21.03 12.98 3.19
N HIS A 204 -20.67 11.94 3.95
CA HIS A 204 -21.22 11.62 5.27
C HIS A 204 -20.10 11.86 6.29
N LEU A 205 -20.06 13.05 6.88
CA LEU A 205 -19.08 13.44 7.91
C LEU A 205 -19.62 13.08 9.29
N GLY A 206 -18.73 12.70 10.22
CA GLY A 206 -19.13 12.15 11.51
C GLY A 206 -19.78 10.77 11.40
N ALA A 207 -19.66 10.11 10.25
CA ALA A 207 -20.33 8.84 9.97
C ALA A 207 -19.68 7.70 10.77
N ARG A 208 -20.45 7.12 11.67
CA ARG A 208 -20.06 5.92 12.41
C ARG A 208 -20.66 4.69 11.76
N LEU A 209 -19.82 3.90 11.13
CA LEU A 209 -20.18 2.62 10.56
C LEU A 209 -20.13 1.54 11.65
N ASP A 210 -21.23 0.83 11.88
CA ASP A 210 -21.33 -0.19 12.91
C ASP A 210 -21.16 -1.62 12.34
N ARG A 211 -21.73 -1.90 11.17
CA ARG A 211 -21.62 -3.19 10.49
C ARG A 211 -21.97 -3.08 9.01
N ILE A 212 -21.61 -4.10 8.27
CA ILE A 212 -21.97 -4.31 6.87
C ILE A 212 -22.79 -5.62 6.82
N GLU A 213 -23.96 -5.59 6.22
CA GLU A 213 -24.71 -6.79 5.88
C GLU A 213 -24.70 -6.98 4.37
N SER A 214 -24.64 -8.21 3.92
CA SER A 214 -24.58 -8.55 2.51
C SER A 214 -25.67 -9.52 2.11
N ASN A 215 -26.21 -9.32 0.91
CA ASN A 215 -27.07 -10.27 0.23
C ASN A 215 -26.59 -10.43 -1.23
N ALA A 216 -27.29 -11.21 -2.04
CA ALA A 216 -26.88 -11.49 -3.42
C ALA A 216 -26.86 -10.23 -4.32
N GLN A 217 -27.62 -9.18 -3.99
CA GLN A 217 -27.80 -7.99 -4.81
C GLN A 217 -26.92 -6.82 -4.36
N GLU A 218 -26.79 -6.62 -3.04
CA GLU A 218 -26.15 -5.41 -2.51
C GLU A 218 -25.50 -5.62 -1.15
N LEU A 219 -24.74 -4.61 -0.73
CA LEU A 219 -24.24 -4.42 0.62
C LEU A 219 -25.08 -3.33 1.30
N THR A 220 -25.49 -3.57 2.53
CA THR A 220 -26.15 -2.57 3.39
C THR A 220 -25.18 -2.13 4.49
N LEU A 221 -24.77 -0.87 4.46
CA LEU A 221 -23.93 -0.25 5.47
C LEU A 221 -24.85 0.35 6.55
N TYR A 222 -24.73 -0.10 7.78
CA TYR A 222 -25.48 0.43 8.92
C TYR A 222 -24.66 1.51 9.61
N LEU A 223 -25.16 2.73 9.52
CA LEU A 223 -24.64 3.89 10.25
C LEU A 223 -25.51 4.12 11.50
N ALA A 224 -25.05 4.96 12.42
CA ALA A 224 -25.77 5.21 13.66
C ALA A 224 -27.25 5.63 13.44
N ASP A 225 -27.49 6.46 12.43
CA ASP A 225 -28.81 7.09 12.20
C ASP A 225 -29.46 6.72 10.85
N GLU A 226 -28.73 6.01 9.97
CA GLU A 226 -29.22 5.66 8.63
C GLU A 226 -28.63 4.35 8.10
N CYS A 227 -29.22 3.81 7.02
CA CYS A 227 -28.67 2.70 6.27
C CYS A 227 -28.37 3.14 4.84
N LEU A 228 -27.24 2.68 4.30
CA LEU A 228 -26.82 2.98 2.93
C LEU A 228 -26.66 1.68 2.14
N ALA A 229 -27.48 1.51 1.09
CA ALA A 229 -27.36 0.39 0.16
C ALA A 229 -26.39 0.73 -0.96
N VAL A 230 -25.38 -0.14 -1.16
CA VAL A 230 -24.31 0.02 -2.16
C VAL A 230 -23.96 -1.31 -2.82
N ASP A 231 -23.27 -1.27 -3.94
CA ASP A 231 -22.84 -2.46 -4.67
C ASP A 231 -21.36 -2.80 -4.40
N LEU A 232 -20.59 -1.79 -3.97
CA LEU A 232 -19.15 -1.89 -3.75
C LEU A 232 -18.73 -0.99 -2.59
N VAL A 233 -17.76 -1.46 -1.82
CA VAL A 233 -17.12 -0.68 -0.75
C VAL A 233 -15.63 -0.61 -1.00
N LEU A 234 -15.03 0.57 -0.91
CA LEU A 234 -13.59 0.77 -0.80
C LEU A 234 -13.25 1.18 0.64
N VAL A 235 -12.27 0.49 1.24
CA VAL A 235 -11.76 0.85 2.56
C VAL A 235 -10.47 1.65 2.41
N GLY A 236 -10.51 2.93 2.83
CA GLY A 236 -9.41 3.88 2.74
C GLY A 236 -9.07 4.53 4.10
N ILE A 237 -9.00 3.75 5.17
CA ILE A 237 -8.80 4.22 6.56
C ILE A 237 -7.32 4.34 6.97
N GLY A 238 -6.42 4.35 5.99
CA GLY A 238 -4.99 4.49 6.17
C GLY A 238 -4.21 3.19 6.00
N ALA A 239 -2.91 3.27 6.27
CA ALA A 239 -1.99 2.15 6.19
C ALA A 239 -1.27 1.94 7.53
N ALA A 240 -0.67 0.78 7.70
CA ALA A 240 0.20 0.45 8.82
C ALA A 240 1.53 -0.08 8.29
N PRO A 241 2.68 0.33 8.86
CA PRO A 241 3.98 -0.21 8.48
C PRO A 241 3.98 -1.75 8.53
N GLU A 242 4.61 -2.39 7.55
CA GLU A 242 4.69 -3.85 7.49
C GLU A 242 5.91 -4.34 8.29
N THR A 243 5.70 -4.52 9.58
CA THR A 243 6.74 -4.85 10.56
C THR A 243 6.77 -6.32 10.97
N THR A 244 5.80 -7.13 10.57
CA THR A 244 5.59 -8.51 11.03
C THR A 244 6.86 -9.36 10.96
N LEU A 245 7.58 -9.28 9.83
CA LEU A 245 8.82 -10.03 9.63
C LEU A 245 9.96 -9.52 10.53
N ALA A 246 10.02 -8.20 10.76
CA ALA A 246 11.02 -7.58 11.61
C ALA A 246 10.78 -7.90 13.10
N GLU A 247 9.53 -7.91 13.54
CA GLU A 247 9.12 -8.33 14.88
C GLU A 247 9.50 -9.79 15.15
N ALA A 248 9.16 -10.68 14.19
CA ALA A 248 9.51 -12.10 14.27
C ALA A 248 11.03 -12.33 14.29
N ALA A 249 11.82 -11.43 13.71
CA ALA A 249 13.29 -11.43 13.74
C ALA A 249 13.88 -10.78 15.00
N GLY A 250 13.04 -10.29 15.92
CA GLY A 250 13.48 -9.68 17.18
C GLY A 250 14.04 -8.26 17.03
N LEU A 251 13.66 -7.53 15.98
CA LEU A 251 13.99 -6.12 15.84
C LEU A 251 13.08 -5.25 16.72
N ALA A 252 13.61 -4.12 17.19
CA ALA A 252 12.82 -3.13 17.92
C ALA A 252 11.83 -2.45 16.96
N VAL A 253 10.54 -2.50 17.31
CA VAL A 253 9.43 -1.98 16.51
C VAL A 253 8.52 -1.11 17.38
N ALA A 254 7.97 -0.07 16.78
CA ALA A 254 6.87 0.74 17.33
C ALA A 254 5.82 0.98 16.24
N ASP A 255 5.63 2.22 15.78
CA ASP A 255 4.87 2.54 14.56
C ASP A 255 5.86 2.54 13.37
N GLY A 256 6.44 1.36 13.08
CA GLY A 256 7.52 1.11 12.14
C GLY A 256 8.74 0.47 12.81
N ILE A 257 9.73 0.05 12.01
CA ILE A 257 11.01 -0.48 12.50
C ILE A 257 11.83 0.69 13.04
N ILE A 258 12.21 0.64 14.31
CA ILE A 258 12.99 1.71 14.95
C ILE A 258 14.40 1.74 14.35
N THR A 259 14.81 2.93 13.87
CA THR A 259 16.12 3.15 13.27
C THR A 259 16.80 4.40 13.83
N ASP A 260 18.12 4.44 13.69
CA ASP A 260 18.86 5.69 13.81
C ASP A 260 18.78 6.50 12.49
N ARG A 261 19.44 7.69 12.49
CA ARG A 261 19.47 8.57 11.30
C ARG A 261 20.18 7.96 10.08
N ALA A 262 20.95 6.89 10.26
CA ALA A 262 21.60 6.14 9.20
C ALA A 262 20.76 4.93 8.72
N GLY A 263 19.54 4.78 9.23
CA GLY A 263 18.67 3.64 8.93
C GLY A 263 19.06 2.34 9.62
N ARG A 264 19.98 2.36 10.60
CA ARG A 264 20.39 1.16 11.33
C ARG A 264 19.32 0.77 12.33
N THR A 265 19.00 -0.51 12.36
CA THR A 265 18.03 -1.09 13.30
C THR A 265 18.70 -1.48 14.63
N SER A 266 17.95 -2.10 15.53
CA SER A 266 18.47 -2.68 16.78
C SER A 266 19.38 -3.90 16.59
N GLN A 267 19.43 -4.46 15.37
CA GLN A 267 20.28 -5.62 15.05
C GLN A 267 21.44 -5.18 14.13
N PRO A 268 22.68 -5.68 14.38
CA PRO A 268 23.83 -5.39 13.53
C PRO A 268 23.59 -5.79 12.07
N ASP A 269 24.12 -4.98 11.14
CA ASP A 269 24.06 -5.21 9.70
C ASP A 269 22.64 -5.30 9.11
N ILE A 270 21.62 -4.89 9.88
CA ILE A 270 20.23 -4.80 9.44
C ILE A 270 19.78 -3.35 9.46
N TYR A 271 19.20 -2.92 8.34
CA TYR A 271 18.76 -1.57 8.08
C TYR A 271 17.26 -1.56 7.72
N ALA A 272 16.62 -0.41 7.85
CA ALA A 272 15.28 -0.21 7.31
C ALA A 272 15.21 1.13 6.55
N ALA A 273 14.41 1.14 5.48
CA ALA A 273 14.25 2.30 4.61
C ALA A 273 12.80 2.43 4.11
N GLY A 274 12.39 3.67 3.84
CA GLY A 274 11.04 3.99 3.37
C GLY A 274 9.99 3.98 4.47
N GLU A 275 8.74 3.70 4.10
CA GLU A 275 7.56 3.84 4.95
C GLU A 275 7.56 2.90 6.18
N VAL A 276 8.35 1.84 6.15
CA VAL A 276 8.49 0.90 7.27
C VAL A 276 9.44 1.41 8.36
N ALA A 277 10.36 2.31 8.02
CA ALA A 277 11.35 2.84 8.96
C ALA A 277 10.79 3.96 9.84
N ARG A 278 11.17 3.95 11.12
CA ARG A 278 10.81 4.96 12.13
C ARG A 278 12.06 5.46 12.85
N PHE A 279 12.34 6.77 12.80
CA PHE A 279 13.44 7.41 13.51
C PHE A 279 12.98 8.62 14.34
#